data_4a070be0a1fd0aff376bee5526d0205f
#
_entry.id   4a070be0a1fd0aff376bee5526d0205f
#
_cell.length_a   1.000
_cell.length_b   1.000
_cell.length_c   1.000
_cell.angle_alpha   90.00
_cell.angle_beta   90.00
_cell.angle_gamma   90.00
#
_symmetry.space_group_name_H-M   'P 1'
#
loop_
_entity.id
_entity.type
_entity.pdbx_description
1 polymer ?
#
loop_
_entity_poly.entity_id
_entity_poly.type
_entity_poly.pdbx_seq_one_letter_code
_entity_poly.pdbx_strand_id
1 'polypeptide(L)'
;MLPIAPRRMTTIPPQAAPLDDLRFVYVTGKGGVGKTTVSTALARAMAARGRRVLLCMCNAKERISGMLGSRPIGEEIVHVAPNIDAVNMVPEKCLEEYGILMLKSKTLYDALFDNKYVRTFFHAVPGMSEWSMLGKAWWHTTELLSGKTTDEREPPYGDGWKYETVIVDAPATGHGVDMLKVPKVLLDVAPGGPLRRDAERAWHLFQDPSHSGVVLVTLPEEMPANETIELAEAVRDLNLPIPRLVVNALFPPLFNGDQRAHLIAQAKDERLVPARARAAREVIQAQAMEKLATLRVPTAYLPFLVTLEPSDPAAILYLAKGL
;
A
#
# COMPACT_ATOMS: atom_id res chain seq x y z
N MET A 1 17.74 -27.24 28.57
CA MET A 1 16.94 -26.44 27.63
C MET A 1 16.08 -27.40 26.83
N LEU A 2 14.80 -27.52 27.15
CA LEU A 2 13.87 -28.41 26.44
C LEU A 2 13.55 -27.78 25.08
N PRO A 3 13.55 -28.52 23.95
CA PRO A 3 13.17 -27.99 22.67
C PRO A 3 11.68 -27.70 22.67
N ILE A 4 11.31 -26.42 22.40
CA ILE A 4 9.95 -26.02 22.20
C ILE A 4 9.43 -26.71 20.93
N ALA A 5 8.50 -27.64 21.11
CA ALA A 5 7.89 -28.36 20.00
C ALA A 5 7.16 -27.31 19.10
N PRO A 6 7.42 -27.28 17.79
CA PRO A 6 6.75 -26.33 16.89
C PRO A 6 5.24 -26.62 16.89
N ARG A 7 4.45 -25.63 17.30
CA ARG A 7 2.99 -25.63 17.18
C ARG A 7 2.61 -25.95 15.74
N ARG A 8 1.72 -26.91 15.56
CA ARG A 8 1.20 -27.34 14.24
C ARG A 8 0.47 -26.20 13.56
N MET A 9 1.09 -25.50 12.61
CA MET A 9 0.33 -24.74 11.60
C MET A 9 -0.11 -25.74 10.52
N THR A 10 -1.26 -26.35 10.70
CA THR A 10 -1.84 -27.29 9.74
C THR A 10 -2.86 -26.63 8.82
N THR A 11 -3.23 -25.38 9.05
CA THR A 11 -4.20 -24.62 8.25
C THR A 11 -3.79 -23.16 8.15
N ILE A 12 -4.08 -22.55 7.01
CA ILE A 12 -4.02 -21.08 6.87
C ILE A 12 -5.08 -20.50 7.82
N PRO A 13 -4.71 -19.53 8.69
CA PRO A 13 -5.68 -18.88 9.58
C PRO A 13 -6.85 -18.27 8.79
N PRO A 14 -8.02 -18.06 9.40
CA PRO A 14 -9.16 -17.42 8.73
C PRO A 14 -8.77 -16.00 8.28
N GLN A 15 -9.24 -15.62 7.11
CA GLN A 15 -9.00 -14.30 6.53
C GLN A 15 -9.68 -13.22 7.40
N ALA A 16 -9.06 -12.04 7.43
CA ALA A 16 -9.62 -10.88 8.08
C ALA A 16 -10.79 -10.28 7.26
N ALA A 17 -11.68 -9.52 7.91
CA ALA A 17 -12.80 -8.87 7.24
C ALA A 17 -12.32 -7.88 6.14
N PRO A 18 -13.11 -7.63 5.08
CA PRO A 18 -12.79 -6.67 4.04
C PRO A 18 -12.50 -5.25 4.56
N LEU A 19 -11.77 -4.46 3.79
CA LEU A 19 -11.43 -3.06 4.09
C LEU A 19 -12.35 -2.08 3.35
N ASP A 20 -13.60 -2.47 3.09
CA ASP A 20 -14.49 -1.74 2.19
C ASP A 20 -14.95 -0.37 2.71
N ASP A 21 -14.89 -0.12 4.01
CA ASP A 21 -15.27 1.16 4.59
C ASP A 21 -14.20 2.25 4.45
N LEU A 22 -12.97 1.86 4.10
CA LEU A 22 -11.86 2.80 4.02
C LEU A 22 -11.91 3.65 2.74
N ARG A 23 -11.81 4.96 2.94
CA ARG A 23 -11.71 5.98 1.90
C ARG A 23 -10.28 6.14 1.39
N PHE A 24 -9.31 5.98 2.27
CA PHE A 24 -7.89 6.11 1.97
C PHE A 24 -7.12 4.90 2.50
N VAL A 25 -6.41 4.21 1.61
CA VAL A 25 -5.59 3.04 1.94
C VAL A 25 -4.17 3.27 1.47
N TYR A 26 -3.23 3.26 2.40
CA TYR A 26 -1.81 3.41 2.09
C TYR A 26 -1.11 2.05 2.22
N VAL A 27 -0.67 1.49 1.10
CA VAL A 27 -0.02 0.16 1.07
C VAL A 27 1.49 0.35 1.14
N THR A 28 2.11 -0.12 2.21
CA THR A 28 3.55 0.02 2.43
C THR A 28 4.20 -1.27 2.91
N GLY A 29 5.51 -1.29 2.92
CA GLY A 29 6.37 -2.42 3.29
C GLY A 29 7.74 -2.25 2.67
N LYS A 30 8.70 -3.09 3.03
CA LYS A 30 10.07 -3.04 2.48
C LYS A 30 10.11 -3.30 0.97
N GLY A 31 11.29 -3.02 0.39
CA GLY A 31 11.54 -3.32 -1.03
C GLY A 31 11.37 -4.82 -1.36
N GLY A 32 10.70 -5.12 -2.46
CA GLY A 32 10.58 -6.50 -2.96
C GLY A 32 9.49 -7.37 -2.33
N VAL A 33 8.76 -6.92 -1.30
CA VAL A 33 7.71 -7.72 -0.63
C VAL A 33 6.42 -7.89 -1.45
N GLY A 34 6.30 -7.20 -2.61
CA GLY A 34 5.14 -7.31 -3.49
C GLY A 34 4.04 -6.28 -3.21
N LYS A 35 4.38 -5.08 -2.72
CA LYS A 35 3.42 -3.98 -2.48
C LYS A 35 2.51 -3.74 -3.68
N THR A 36 3.07 -3.51 -4.86
CA THR A 36 2.31 -3.25 -6.09
C THR A 36 1.35 -4.39 -6.44
N THR A 37 1.77 -5.64 -6.24
CA THR A 37 0.90 -6.81 -6.45
C THR A 37 -0.27 -6.80 -5.46
N VAL A 38 0.00 -6.51 -4.20
CA VAL A 38 -1.03 -6.42 -3.14
C VAL A 38 -1.95 -5.23 -3.37
N SER A 39 -1.42 -4.05 -3.70
CA SER A 39 -2.22 -2.85 -4.02
C SER A 39 -3.18 -3.12 -5.19
N THR A 40 -2.68 -3.77 -6.25
CA THR A 40 -3.48 -4.13 -7.42
C THR A 40 -4.54 -5.18 -7.10
N ALA A 41 -4.18 -6.21 -6.32
CA ALA A 41 -5.12 -7.24 -5.89
C ALA A 41 -6.20 -6.67 -4.96
N LEU A 42 -5.85 -5.75 -4.05
CA LEU A 42 -6.78 -5.05 -3.17
C LEU A 42 -7.75 -4.17 -3.97
N ALA A 43 -7.24 -3.41 -4.96
CA ALA A 43 -8.08 -2.63 -5.86
C ALA A 43 -9.10 -3.52 -6.61
N ARG A 44 -8.66 -4.68 -7.10
CA ARG A 44 -9.55 -5.67 -7.73
C ARG A 44 -10.57 -6.24 -6.77
N ALA A 45 -10.18 -6.55 -5.52
CA ALA A 45 -11.08 -7.08 -4.51
C ALA A 45 -12.19 -6.07 -4.17
N MET A 46 -11.84 -4.80 -3.95
CA MET A 46 -12.79 -3.72 -3.68
C MET A 46 -13.70 -3.43 -4.88
N ALA A 47 -13.13 -3.36 -6.09
CA ALA A 47 -13.90 -3.14 -7.31
C ALA A 47 -14.90 -4.27 -7.61
N ALA A 48 -14.53 -5.52 -7.31
CA ALA A 48 -15.43 -6.67 -7.45
C ALA A 48 -16.63 -6.61 -6.49
N ARG A 49 -16.50 -5.87 -5.38
CA ARG A 49 -17.59 -5.58 -4.43
C ARG A 49 -18.35 -4.29 -4.78
N GLY A 50 -18.09 -3.73 -5.97
CA GLY A 50 -18.83 -2.58 -6.53
C GLY A 50 -18.25 -1.21 -6.18
N ARG A 51 -17.10 -1.13 -5.46
CA ARG A 51 -16.49 0.16 -5.11
C ARG A 51 -15.74 0.77 -6.30
N ARG A 52 -15.87 2.07 -6.46
CA ARG A 52 -15.06 2.87 -7.40
C ARG A 52 -13.72 3.17 -6.75
N VAL A 53 -12.65 2.66 -7.34
CA VAL A 53 -11.28 2.70 -6.79
C VAL A 53 -10.38 3.55 -7.66
N LEU A 54 -9.60 4.44 -7.05
CA LEU A 54 -8.45 5.08 -7.66
C LEU A 54 -7.16 4.43 -7.11
N LEU A 55 -6.36 3.84 -8.00
CA LEU A 55 -5.07 3.26 -7.66
C LEU A 55 -3.94 4.21 -8.05
N CYS A 56 -3.23 4.74 -7.06
CA CYS A 56 -2.18 5.74 -7.19
C CYS A 56 -0.80 5.10 -7.01
N MET A 57 0.04 5.12 -8.04
CA MET A 57 1.47 4.81 -7.93
C MET A 57 2.26 6.08 -7.60
N CYS A 58 3.32 5.97 -6.82
CA CYS A 58 4.19 7.09 -6.45
C CYS A 58 5.49 7.06 -7.26
N ASN A 59 5.51 7.68 -8.43
CA ASN A 59 6.67 7.80 -9.33
C ASN A 59 7.43 6.49 -9.50
N ALA A 60 6.70 5.42 -9.76
CA ALA A 60 7.24 4.07 -9.84
C ALA A 60 7.33 3.59 -11.30
N LYS A 61 8.20 2.59 -11.53
CA LYS A 61 8.20 1.86 -12.80
C LYS A 61 6.83 1.19 -12.96
N GLU A 62 6.12 1.56 -14.01
CA GLU A 62 4.78 1.07 -14.30
C GLU A 62 4.78 -0.46 -14.53
N ARG A 63 3.91 -1.18 -13.81
CA ARG A 63 3.71 -2.63 -13.90
C ARG A 63 2.24 -3.02 -13.75
N ILE A 64 1.40 -2.09 -13.29
CA ILE A 64 0.00 -2.35 -12.96
C ILE A 64 -0.82 -2.63 -14.22
N SER A 65 -0.49 -1.98 -15.34
CA SER A 65 -1.17 -2.24 -16.62
C SER A 65 -1.07 -3.70 -17.05
N GLY A 66 0.12 -4.31 -16.92
CA GLY A 66 0.29 -5.75 -17.17
C GLY A 66 -0.54 -6.60 -16.23
N MET A 67 -0.54 -6.28 -14.93
CA MET A 67 -1.31 -6.99 -13.89
C MET A 67 -2.83 -6.89 -14.09
N LEU A 68 -3.32 -5.84 -14.71
CA LEU A 68 -4.74 -5.62 -14.98
C LEU A 68 -5.16 -5.96 -16.42
N GLY A 69 -4.20 -6.23 -17.30
CA GLY A 69 -4.45 -6.45 -18.73
C GLY A 69 -4.95 -5.17 -19.42
N SER A 70 -4.43 -4.01 -19.02
CA SER A 70 -4.88 -2.70 -19.50
C SER A 70 -3.81 -1.97 -20.34
N ARG A 71 -4.17 -0.78 -20.83
CA ARG A 71 -3.21 0.15 -21.44
C ARG A 71 -2.22 0.68 -20.39
N PRO A 72 -1.02 1.14 -20.80
CA PRO A 72 -0.04 1.74 -19.91
C PRO A 72 -0.61 2.91 -19.11
N ILE A 73 -0.18 3.02 -17.85
CA ILE A 73 -0.59 4.06 -16.91
C ILE A 73 0.50 5.12 -16.86
N GLY A 74 0.14 6.35 -17.20
CA GLY A 74 1.00 7.52 -17.14
C GLY A 74 0.62 8.47 -16.00
N GLU A 75 0.94 9.75 -16.21
CA GLU A 75 0.72 10.83 -15.23
C GLU A 75 -0.76 11.27 -15.14
N GLU A 76 -1.55 10.95 -16.15
CA GLU A 76 -2.98 11.22 -16.18
C GLU A 76 -3.78 10.02 -15.65
N ILE A 77 -4.92 10.30 -15.01
CA ILE A 77 -5.83 9.25 -14.54
C ILE A 77 -6.43 8.54 -15.76
N VAL A 78 -6.32 7.22 -15.78
CA VAL A 78 -6.84 6.38 -16.86
C VAL A 78 -7.70 5.24 -16.30
N HIS A 79 -8.77 4.92 -17.01
CA HIS A 79 -9.58 3.73 -16.72
C HIS A 79 -8.81 2.46 -17.12
N VAL A 80 -8.62 1.53 -16.18
CA VAL A 80 -7.78 0.34 -16.35
C VAL A 80 -8.54 -0.98 -16.18
N ALA A 81 -9.67 -0.95 -15.46
CA ALA A 81 -10.54 -2.12 -15.28
C ALA A 81 -11.90 -1.66 -14.74
N PRO A 82 -12.96 -2.48 -14.79
CA PRO A 82 -14.26 -2.12 -14.22
C PRO A 82 -14.12 -1.61 -12.79
N ASN A 83 -14.63 -0.39 -12.55
CA ASN A 83 -14.55 0.35 -11.29
C ASN A 83 -13.12 0.67 -10.80
N ILE A 84 -12.10 0.58 -11.67
CA ILE A 84 -10.73 0.92 -11.30
C ILE A 84 -10.18 1.93 -12.29
N ASP A 85 -9.81 3.10 -11.79
CA ASP A 85 -8.96 4.07 -12.44
C ASP A 85 -7.57 4.04 -11.80
N ALA A 86 -6.54 4.41 -12.55
CA ALA A 86 -5.18 4.43 -12.03
C ALA A 86 -4.38 5.61 -12.57
N VAL A 87 -3.36 6.01 -11.81
CA VAL A 87 -2.42 7.08 -12.14
C VAL A 87 -1.03 6.79 -11.60
N ASN A 88 0.01 7.13 -12.36
CA ASN A 88 1.37 7.18 -11.87
C ASN A 88 1.73 8.63 -11.51
N MET A 89 1.69 8.95 -10.25
CA MET A 89 1.92 10.30 -9.74
C MET A 89 3.40 10.65 -9.83
N VAL A 90 3.74 11.64 -10.64
CA VAL A 90 5.08 12.22 -10.74
C VAL A 90 5.08 13.54 -9.96
N PRO A 91 6.08 13.77 -9.06
CA PRO A 91 6.08 14.93 -8.16
C PRO A 91 5.89 16.27 -8.85
N GLU A 92 6.60 16.49 -9.96
CA GLU A 92 6.56 17.75 -10.73
C GLU A 92 5.16 18.02 -11.29
N LYS A 93 4.52 16.97 -11.85
CA LYS A 93 3.16 17.07 -12.39
C LYS A 93 2.13 17.29 -11.28
N CYS A 94 2.26 16.58 -10.18
CA CYS A 94 1.37 16.75 -9.02
C CYS A 94 1.50 18.15 -8.42
N LEU A 95 2.72 18.70 -8.36
CA LEU A 95 2.96 20.07 -7.89
C LEU A 95 2.35 21.11 -8.84
N GLU A 96 2.47 20.91 -10.17
CA GLU A 96 1.81 21.76 -11.18
C GLU A 96 0.29 21.78 -10.98
N GLU A 97 -0.34 20.60 -10.90
CA GLU A 97 -1.78 20.47 -10.70
C GLU A 97 -2.24 21.14 -9.40
N TYR A 98 -1.52 20.90 -8.30
CA TYR A 98 -1.81 21.54 -7.01
C TYR A 98 -1.66 23.06 -7.09
N GLY A 99 -0.60 23.56 -7.72
CA GLY A 99 -0.37 25.00 -7.89
C GLY A 99 -1.47 25.67 -8.73
N ILE A 100 -1.88 25.06 -9.82
CA ILE A 100 -3.00 25.55 -10.66
C ILE A 100 -4.31 25.56 -9.86
N LEU A 101 -4.56 24.53 -9.07
CA LEU A 101 -5.74 24.45 -8.21
C LEU A 101 -5.78 25.60 -7.18
N MET A 102 -4.64 25.87 -6.53
CA MET A 102 -4.52 26.95 -5.54
C MET A 102 -4.66 28.34 -6.15
N LEU A 103 -4.04 28.56 -7.30
CA LEU A 103 -4.05 29.87 -7.99
C LEU A 103 -5.30 30.07 -8.85
N LYS A 104 -6.08 29.02 -9.08
CA LYS A 104 -7.27 29.00 -9.97
C LYS A 104 -6.99 29.50 -11.39
N SER A 105 -5.73 29.51 -11.80
CA SER A 105 -5.28 30.03 -13.10
C SER A 105 -3.96 29.41 -13.51
N LYS A 106 -3.94 28.75 -14.66
CA LYS A 106 -2.72 28.22 -15.26
C LYS A 106 -1.75 29.34 -15.63
N THR A 107 -2.25 30.43 -16.18
CA THR A 107 -1.42 31.59 -16.57
C THR A 107 -0.71 32.20 -15.38
N LEU A 108 -1.39 32.27 -14.23
CA LEU A 108 -0.76 32.77 -12.98
C LEU A 108 0.28 31.78 -12.46
N TYR A 109 0.00 30.49 -12.56
CA TYR A 109 0.95 29.45 -12.19
C TYR A 109 2.20 29.53 -13.07
N ASP A 110 2.05 29.55 -14.39
CA ASP A 110 3.15 29.64 -15.35
C ASP A 110 4.02 30.88 -15.05
N ALA A 111 3.40 32.07 -14.88
CA ALA A 111 4.11 33.29 -14.54
C ALA A 111 4.87 33.24 -13.21
N LEU A 112 4.35 32.51 -12.21
CA LEU A 112 5.01 32.35 -10.91
C LEU A 112 6.15 31.32 -10.96
N PHE A 113 5.93 30.19 -11.62
CA PHE A 113 6.87 29.07 -11.68
C PHE A 113 7.90 29.18 -12.82
N ASP A 114 7.73 30.10 -13.79
CA ASP A 114 8.80 30.55 -14.70
C ASP A 114 9.92 31.24 -13.95
N ASN A 115 9.65 31.74 -12.74
CA ASN A 115 10.68 32.31 -11.89
C ASN A 115 11.57 31.17 -11.30
N LYS A 116 12.85 31.18 -11.70
CA LYS A 116 13.87 30.23 -11.26
C LYS A 116 13.96 30.12 -9.72
N TYR A 117 13.81 31.24 -9.01
CA TYR A 117 13.92 31.27 -7.54
C TYR A 117 12.73 30.60 -6.87
N VAL A 118 11.52 30.77 -7.40
CA VAL A 118 10.31 30.12 -6.90
C VAL A 118 10.42 28.60 -7.07
N ARG A 119 10.80 28.14 -8.26
CA ARG A 119 11.03 26.73 -8.53
C ARG A 119 12.06 26.12 -7.60
N THR A 120 13.22 26.79 -7.44
CA THR A 120 14.29 26.33 -6.53
C THR A 120 13.79 26.27 -5.09
N PHE A 121 13.00 27.25 -4.64
CA PHE A 121 12.42 27.25 -3.30
C PHE A 121 11.54 26.04 -3.05
N PHE A 122 10.60 25.75 -3.95
CA PHE A 122 9.71 24.58 -3.81
C PHE A 122 10.46 23.25 -3.81
N HIS A 123 11.52 23.12 -4.62
CA HIS A 123 12.38 21.94 -4.60
C HIS A 123 13.26 21.85 -3.34
N ALA A 124 13.52 22.96 -2.68
CA ALA A 124 14.32 23.00 -1.45
C ALA A 124 13.50 22.72 -0.18
N VAL A 125 12.16 22.79 -0.25
CA VAL A 125 11.30 22.46 0.90
C VAL A 125 11.28 20.95 1.13
N PRO A 126 11.79 20.45 2.27
CA PRO A 126 11.79 19.03 2.56
C PRO A 126 10.38 18.44 2.54
N GLY A 127 10.21 17.32 1.86
CA GLY A 127 8.94 16.63 1.77
C GLY A 127 7.92 17.19 0.77
N MET A 128 8.26 18.25 0.01
CA MET A 128 7.33 18.84 -0.96
C MET A 128 7.01 17.89 -2.12
N SER A 129 7.97 17.11 -2.58
CA SER A 129 7.77 16.09 -3.60
C SER A 129 6.82 14.98 -3.11
N GLU A 130 7.03 14.52 -1.89
CA GLU A 130 6.18 13.52 -1.24
C GLU A 130 4.78 14.08 -0.98
N TRP A 131 4.69 15.33 -0.51
CA TRP A 131 3.41 16.00 -0.30
C TRP A 131 2.63 16.18 -1.59
N SER A 132 3.26 16.56 -2.68
CA SER A 132 2.56 16.76 -3.95
C SER A 132 1.82 15.50 -4.42
N MET A 133 2.44 14.33 -4.27
CA MET A 133 1.82 13.04 -4.58
C MET A 133 0.77 12.64 -3.53
N LEU A 134 1.12 12.71 -2.25
CA LEU A 134 0.21 12.32 -1.17
C LEU A 134 -1.01 13.25 -1.10
N GLY A 135 -0.80 14.54 -1.28
CA GLY A 135 -1.85 15.55 -1.35
C GLY A 135 -2.79 15.34 -2.54
N LYS A 136 -2.25 14.96 -3.72
CA LYS A 136 -3.07 14.58 -4.88
C LYS A 136 -3.94 13.35 -4.55
N ALA A 137 -3.35 12.30 -3.98
CA ALA A 137 -4.11 11.12 -3.58
C ALA A 137 -5.19 11.46 -2.54
N TRP A 138 -4.85 12.27 -1.53
CA TRP A 138 -5.82 12.77 -0.55
C TRP A 138 -6.92 13.60 -1.20
N TRP A 139 -6.60 14.51 -2.13
CA TRP A 139 -7.58 15.34 -2.82
C TRP A 139 -8.67 14.50 -3.48
N HIS A 140 -8.29 13.40 -4.14
CA HIS A 140 -9.24 12.50 -4.79
C HIS A 140 -10.19 11.80 -3.81
N THR A 141 -9.91 11.77 -2.50
CA THR A 141 -10.88 11.31 -1.50
C THR A 141 -11.99 12.33 -1.23
N THR A 142 -11.82 13.58 -1.63
CA THR A 142 -12.80 14.66 -1.41
C THR A 142 -13.71 14.92 -2.60
N GLU A 143 -13.43 14.31 -3.76
CA GLU A 143 -14.20 14.54 -5.00
C GLU A 143 -15.55 13.81 -5.01
N LEU A 144 -16.56 14.52 -5.47
CA LEU A 144 -17.92 14.03 -5.67
C LEU A 144 -18.20 13.72 -7.15
N LEU A 145 -19.20 12.90 -7.41
CA LEU A 145 -19.69 12.60 -8.77
C LEU A 145 -20.12 13.89 -9.53
N SER A 146 -20.61 14.88 -8.82
CA SER A 146 -20.96 16.20 -9.39
C SER A 146 -19.74 17.04 -9.82
N GLY A 147 -18.51 16.57 -9.57
CA GLY A 147 -17.28 17.33 -9.82
C GLY A 147 -16.94 18.36 -8.74
N LYS A 148 -17.73 18.45 -7.67
CA LYS A 148 -17.43 19.26 -6.49
C LYS A 148 -16.50 18.50 -5.53
N THR A 149 -16.05 19.17 -4.49
CA THR A 149 -15.30 18.56 -3.39
C THR A 149 -16.01 18.83 -2.06
N THR A 150 -15.86 17.93 -1.10
CA THR A 150 -16.36 18.09 0.26
C THR A 150 -15.38 17.56 1.28
N ASP A 151 -15.37 18.15 2.47
CA ASP A 151 -14.61 17.69 3.62
C ASP A 151 -15.48 16.88 4.61
N GLU A 152 -16.77 16.70 4.28
CA GLU A 152 -17.68 15.94 5.10
C GLU A 152 -17.34 14.44 5.04
N ARG A 153 -17.71 13.70 6.08
CA ARG A 153 -17.46 12.24 6.16
C ARG A 153 -18.34 11.46 5.19
N GLU A 154 -19.48 12.02 4.83
CA GLU A 154 -20.44 11.44 3.89
C GLU A 154 -20.71 12.41 2.75
N PRO A 155 -21.01 11.93 1.54
CA PRO A 155 -21.38 12.80 0.46
C PRO A 155 -22.73 13.47 0.76
N PRO A 156 -22.94 14.72 0.31
CA PRO A 156 -24.24 15.38 0.42
C PRO A 156 -25.37 14.55 -0.18
N TYR A 157 -26.58 14.72 0.36
CA TYR A 157 -27.75 14.02 -0.14
C TYR A 157 -27.95 14.23 -1.65
N GLY A 158 -28.11 13.13 -2.38
CA GLY A 158 -28.28 13.14 -3.85
C GLY A 158 -26.96 13.15 -4.64
N ASP A 159 -25.81 13.10 -3.98
CA ASP A 159 -24.48 12.96 -4.63
C ASP A 159 -23.76 11.71 -4.10
N GLY A 160 -22.60 11.42 -4.64
CA GLY A 160 -21.76 10.29 -4.24
C GLY A 160 -20.28 10.62 -4.43
N TRP A 161 -19.42 9.84 -3.82
CA TRP A 161 -17.99 9.97 -4.03
C TRP A 161 -17.62 9.60 -5.47
N LYS A 162 -16.74 10.36 -6.11
CA LYS A 162 -16.16 9.98 -7.40
C LYS A 162 -15.36 8.68 -7.26
N TYR A 163 -14.52 8.63 -6.25
CA TYR A 163 -13.83 7.41 -5.82
C TYR A 163 -14.25 7.09 -4.38
N GLU A 164 -14.71 5.87 -4.15
CA GLU A 164 -15.11 5.40 -2.82
C GLU A 164 -13.90 4.94 -2.02
N THR A 165 -12.82 4.58 -2.70
CA THR A 165 -11.53 4.30 -2.09
C THR A 165 -10.39 4.77 -2.97
N VAL A 166 -9.41 5.43 -2.37
CA VAL A 166 -8.13 5.78 -2.97
C VAL A 166 -7.05 4.90 -2.35
N ILE A 167 -6.38 4.09 -3.18
CA ILE A 167 -5.28 3.22 -2.76
C ILE A 167 -3.96 3.82 -3.23
N VAL A 168 -3.04 4.05 -2.31
CA VAL A 168 -1.68 4.52 -2.61
C VAL A 168 -0.72 3.35 -2.52
N ASP A 169 -0.10 2.99 -3.66
CA ASP A 169 1.03 2.07 -3.73
C ASP A 169 2.32 2.83 -3.39
N ALA A 170 2.78 2.69 -2.15
CA ALA A 170 3.91 3.45 -1.64
C ALA A 170 5.23 3.12 -2.35
N PRO A 171 6.15 4.08 -2.45
CA PRO A 171 7.43 3.87 -3.09
C PRO A 171 8.21 2.72 -2.44
N ALA A 172 9.10 2.08 -3.23
CA ALA A 172 9.85 0.89 -2.82
C ALA A 172 10.98 1.17 -1.82
N THR A 173 11.26 2.43 -1.54
CA THR A 173 12.33 2.88 -0.65
C THR A 173 11.87 2.90 0.81
N GLY A 174 12.81 2.85 1.79
CA GLY A 174 12.50 2.95 3.22
C GLY A 174 11.75 4.23 3.65
N HIS A 175 11.48 5.11 2.69
CA HIS A 175 10.78 6.38 2.83
C HIS A 175 9.24 6.27 2.84
N GLY A 176 8.65 5.07 2.81
CA GLY A 176 7.19 4.94 2.82
C GLY A 176 6.54 5.58 4.05
N VAL A 177 7.14 5.44 5.24
CA VAL A 177 6.67 6.13 6.46
C VAL A 177 7.02 7.61 6.45
N ASP A 178 8.17 7.98 5.88
CA ASP A 178 8.57 9.38 5.82
C ASP A 178 7.59 10.19 4.96
N MET A 179 7.07 9.61 3.88
CA MET A 179 5.99 10.22 3.10
C MET A 179 4.73 10.47 3.95
N LEU A 180 4.36 9.54 4.82
CA LEU A 180 3.21 9.71 5.72
C LEU A 180 3.44 10.76 6.83
N LYS A 181 4.69 11.10 7.16
CA LYS A 181 5.03 12.16 8.12
C LYS A 181 4.87 13.56 7.54
N VAL A 182 4.93 13.70 6.22
CA VAL A 182 5.00 15.02 5.57
C VAL A 182 3.87 15.97 5.95
N PRO A 183 2.59 15.57 6.03
CA PRO A 183 1.54 16.48 6.50
C PRO A 183 1.84 17.08 7.88
N LYS A 184 2.34 16.25 8.82
CA LYS A 184 2.74 16.71 10.15
C LYS A 184 3.90 17.72 10.09
N VAL A 185 4.92 17.42 9.28
CA VAL A 185 6.05 18.36 9.07
C VAL A 185 5.56 19.69 8.49
N LEU A 186 4.63 19.65 7.53
CA LEU A 186 4.05 20.88 6.97
C LEU A 186 3.25 21.67 8.00
N LEU A 187 2.54 21.01 8.91
CA LEU A 187 1.86 21.69 10.01
C LEU A 187 2.81 22.41 10.96
N ASP A 188 4.02 21.90 11.14
CA ASP A 188 5.02 22.49 12.02
C ASP A 188 5.76 23.68 11.37
N VAL A 189 5.98 23.66 10.03
CA VAL A 189 6.82 24.64 9.34
C VAL A 189 6.07 25.60 8.43
N ALA A 190 4.90 25.24 7.90
CA ALA A 190 4.16 26.08 6.97
C ALA A 190 3.46 27.23 7.71
N PRO A 191 3.57 28.47 7.21
CA PRO A 191 2.73 29.56 7.69
C PRO A 191 1.25 29.27 7.43
N GLY A 192 0.36 30.00 8.06
CA GLY A 192 -1.07 29.91 7.78
C GLY A 192 -1.37 30.07 6.28
N GLY A 193 -2.41 29.37 5.80
CA GLY A 193 -2.81 29.45 4.39
C GLY A 193 -3.34 28.12 3.84
N PRO A 194 -3.60 28.06 2.52
CA PRO A 194 -4.21 26.87 1.90
C PRO A 194 -3.40 25.58 2.12
N LEU A 195 -2.09 25.63 1.93
CA LEU A 195 -1.21 24.47 2.10
C LEU A 195 -1.30 23.86 3.51
N ARG A 196 -1.24 24.72 4.55
CA ARG A 196 -1.35 24.27 5.93
C ARG A 196 -2.74 23.66 6.22
N ARG A 197 -3.80 24.30 5.73
CA ARG A 197 -5.18 23.82 5.88
C ARG A 197 -5.39 22.45 5.22
N ASP A 198 -4.85 22.27 4.00
CA ASP A 198 -4.98 21.02 3.28
C ASP A 198 -4.15 19.91 3.94
N ALA A 199 -2.95 20.23 4.45
CA ALA A 199 -2.14 19.30 5.23
C ALA A 199 -2.84 18.88 6.53
N GLU A 200 -3.54 19.80 7.22
CA GLU A 200 -4.32 19.51 8.42
C GLU A 200 -5.49 18.58 8.14
N ARG A 201 -6.24 18.83 7.07
CA ARG A 201 -7.37 17.99 6.65
C ARG A 201 -6.91 16.59 6.25
N ALA A 202 -5.83 16.50 5.46
CA ALA A 202 -5.25 15.23 5.09
C ALA A 202 -4.77 14.45 6.33
N TRP A 203 -4.10 15.13 7.27
CA TRP A 203 -3.62 14.53 8.50
C TRP A 203 -4.76 13.98 9.36
N HIS A 204 -5.85 14.72 9.49
CA HIS A 204 -7.05 14.26 10.21
C HIS A 204 -7.67 13.01 9.54
N LEU A 205 -7.75 12.99 8.21
CA LEU A 205 -8.24 11.80 7.50
C LEU A 205 -7.31 10.61 7.75
N PHE A 206 -5.98 10.79 7.66
CA PHE A 206 -5.03 9.68 7.81
C PHE A 206 -5.04 9.07 9.20
N GLN A 207 -5.42 9.82 10.22
CA GLN A 207 -5.56 9.35 11.60
C GLN A 207 -6.94 8.75 11.91
N ASP A 208 -7.92 8.89 11.03
CA ASP A 208 -9.28 8.37 11.27
C ASP A 208 -9.38 6.87 10.93
N PRO A 209 -9.46 5.97 11.92
CA PRO A 209 -9.48 4.54 11.70
C PRO A 209 -10.76 4.04 10.99
N SER A 210 -11.80 4.87 10.92
CA SER A 210 -13.05 4.54 10.23
C SER A 210 -12.95 4.77 8.73
N HIS A 211 -12.03 5.64 8.28
CA HIS A 211 -11.93 6.08 6.90
C HIS A 211 -10.56 5.88 6.27
N SER A 212 -9.52 5.61 7.07
CA SER A 212 -8.14 5.49 6.57
C SER A 212 -7.40 4.35 7.24
N GLY A 213 -6.38 3.84 6.56
CA GLY A 213 -5.49 2.86 7.15
C GLY A 213 -4.24 2.55 6.34
N VAL A 214 -3.19 2.19 7.08
CA VAL A 214 -1.93 1.71 6.53
C VAL A 214 -1.97 0.18 6.46
N VAL A 215 -1.92 -0.36 5.25
CA VAL A 215 -1.79 -1.79 4.99
C VAL A 215 -0.31 -2.14 4.91
N LEU A 216 0.15 -2.96 5.84
CA LEU A 216 1.53 -3.45 5.86
C LEU A 216 1.66 -4.70 5.00
N VAL A 217 2.65 -4.74 4.11
CA VAL A 217 2.95 -5.91 3.27
C VAL A 217 4.32 -6.46 3.64
N THR A 218 4.39 -7.78 3.84
CA THR A 218 5.61 -8.49 4.20
C THR A 218 5.72 -9.83 3.49
N LEU A 219 6.92 -10.42 3.55
CA LEU A 219 7.14 -11.83 3.22
C LEU A 219 7.29 -12.65 4.51
N PRO A 220 6.96 -13.95 4.49
CA PRO A 220 7.16 -14.84 5.64
C PRO A 220 8.64 -15.27 5.78
N GLU A 221 9.52 -14.30 5.90
CA GLU A 221 10.96 -14.43 6.01
C GLU A 221 11.49 -13.60 7.19
N GLU A 222 12.66 -13.93 7.72
CA GLU A 222 13.17 -13.32 8.96
C GLU A 222 13.39 -11.80 8.83
N MET A 223 14.13 -11.37 7.79
CA MET A 223 14.43 -9.95 7.57
C MET A 223 13.18 -9.13 7.30
N PRO A 224 12.31 -9.48 6.31
CA PRO A 224 11.07 -8.75 6.07
C PRO A 224 10.15 -8.70 7.29
N ALA A 225 10.09 -9.76 8.10
CA ALA A 225 9.28 -9.78 9.31
C ALA A 225 9.79 -8.79 10.37
N ASN A 226 11.11 -8.75 10.62
CA ASN A 226 11.70 -7.80 11.56
C ASN A 226 11.47 -6.35 11.09
N GLU A 227 11.75 -6.06 9.82
CA GLU A 227 11.54 -4.75 9.22
C GLU A 227 10.07 -4.31 9.26
N THR A 228 9.13 -5.24 9.15
CA THR A 228 7.70 -4.96 9.24
C THR A 228 7.28 -4.62 10.67
N ILE A 229 7.91 -5.22 11.67
CA ILE A 229 7.68 -4.87 13.08
C ILE A 229 8.14 -3.44 13.36
N GLU A 230 9.36 -3.09 12.94
CA GLU A 230 9.89 -1.72 13.05
C GLU A 230 9.00 -0.70 12.31
N LEU A 231 8.54 -1.07 11.11
CA LEU A 231 7.64 -0.25 10.31
C LEU A 231 6.29 -0.03 11.02
N ALA A 232 5.74 -1.08 11.64
CA ALA A 232 4.48 -0.99 12.39
C ALA A 232 4.62 -0.09 13.61
N GLU A 233 5.75 -0.12 14.32
CA GLU A 233 6.05 0.80 15.42
C GLU A 233 6.10 2.24 14.93
N ALA A 234 6.83 2.52 13.85
CA ALA A 234 6.93 3.86 13.29
C ALA A 234 5.57 4.41 12.80
N VAL A 235 4.68 3.55 12.27
CA VAL A 235 3.30 3.94 11.90
C VAL A 235 2.46 4.25 13.14
N ARG A 236 2.58 3.45 14.20
CA ARG A 236 1.88 3.68 15.47
C ARG A 236 2.33 4.95 16.19
N ASP A 237 3.61 5.28 16.13
CA ASP A 237 4.17 6.53 16.70
C ASP A 237 3.57 7.78 16.05
N LEU A 238 3.09 7.66 14.81
CA LEU A 238 2.33 8.70 14.11
C LEU A 238 0.82 8.69 14.43
N ASN A 239 0.35 7.78 15.27
CA ASN A 239 -1.07 7.53 15.54
C ASN A 239 -1.87 7.19 14.26
N LEU A 240 -1.25 6.50 13.30
CA LEU A 240 -1.91 6.05 12.08
C LEU A 240 -2.48 4.64 12.27
N PRO A 241 -3.71 4.36 11.82
CA PRO A 241 -4.32 3.05 11.98
C PRO A 241 -3.68 2.01 11.05
N ILE A 242 -3.52 0.79 11.57
CA ILE A 242 -3.02 -0.37 10.81
C ILE A 242 -4.15 -1.42 10.76
N PRO A 243 -5.09 -1.33 9.82
CA PRO A 243 -6.22 -2.25 9.73
C PRO A 243 -5.82 -3.63 9.22
N ARG A 244 -4.68 -3.76 8.52
CA ARG A 244 -4.30 -5.00 7.88
C ARG A 244 -2.79 -5.18 7.78
N LEU A 245 -2.35 -6.41 8.12
CA LEU A 245 -1.08 -6.98 7.68
C LEU A 245 -1.35 -7.97 6.54
N VAL A 246 -0.60 -7.90 5.45
CA VAL A 246 -0.65 -8.87 4.35
C VAL A 246 0.68 -9.63 4.32
N VAL A 247 0.63 -10.91 4.62
CA VAL A 247 1.76 -11.82 4.44
C VAL A 247 1.68 -12.42 3.04
N ASN A 248 2.54 -11.91 2.16
CA ASN A 248 2.55 -12.26 0.75
C ASN A 248 3.47 -13.46 0.49
N ALA A 249 3.24 -14.14 -0.62
CA ALA A 249 4.05 -15.27 -1.10
C ALA A 249 4.24 -16.39 -0.06
N LEU A 250 3.19 -16.69 0.69
CA LEU A 250 3.15 -17.77 1.66
C LEU A 250 3.13 -19.13 0.95
N PHE A 251 4.11 -19.98 1.26
CA PHE A 251 4.08 -21.35 0.77
C PHE A 251 3.11 -22.20 1.62
N PRO A 252 2.12 -22.87 1.01
CA PRO A 252 1.29 -23.80 1.75
C PRO A 252 2.16 -24.93 2.34
N PRO A 253 1.89 -25.37 3.56
CA PRO A 253 2.69 -26.44 4.20
C PRO A 253 2.59 -27.74 3.39
N LEU A 254 3.74 -28.31 3.03
CA LEU A 254 3.84 -29.58 2.31
C LEU A 254 4.17 -30.72 3.24
N PHE A 255 4.89 -30.45 4.32
CA PHE A 255 5.36 -31.46 5.28
C PHE A 255 4.76 -31.23 6.67
N ASN A 256 4.46 -32.32 7.39
CA ASN A 256 4.19 -32.22 8.83
C ASN A 256 5.51 -32.06 9.64
N GLY A 257 5.39 -31.85 10.96
CA GLY A 257 6.54 -31.60 11.84
C GLY A 257 7.59 -32.69 11.79
N ASP A 258 7.16 -33.97 11.85
CA ASP A 258 8.05 -35.13 11.89
C ASP A 258 8.75 -35.33 10.53
N GLN A 259 8.02 -35.13 9.43
CA GLN A 259 8.57 -35.19 8.07
C GLN A 259 9.64 -34.12 7.85
N ARG A 260 9.38 -32.87 8.30
CA ARG A 260 10.35 -31.78 8.22
C ARG A 260 11.61 -32.08 9.00
N ALA A 261 11.46 -32.55 10.25
CA ALA A 261 12.59 -32.93 11.10
C ALA A 261 13.42 -34.05 10.46
N HIS A 262 12.76 -35.07 9.94
CA HIS A 262 13.40 -36.19 9.26
C HIS A 262 14.15 -35.75 8.00
N LEU A 263 13.55 -34.94 7.14
CA LEU A 263 14.19 -34.43 5.92
C LEU A 263 15.42 -33.58 6.24
N ILE A 264 15.35 -32.71 7.25
CA ILE A 264 16.47 -31.85 7.65
C ILE A 264 17.62 -32.69 8.22
N ALA A 265 17.34 -33.78 8.98
CA ALA A 265 18.32 -34.67 9.53
C ALA A 265 19.07 -35.49 8.45
N GLN A 266 18.47 -35.75 7.30
CA GLN A 266 19.08 -36.53 6.21
C GLN A 266 20.00 -35.66 5.31
N ALA A 267 20.99 -35.00 5.90
CA ALA A 267 21.86 -34.03 5.22
C ALA A 267 22.68 -34.62 4.06
N LYS A 268 22.93 -35.93 4.04
CA LYS A 268 23.85 -36.60 3.09
C LYS A 268 23.18 -37.13 1.81
N ASP A 269 21.85 -37.21 1.74
CA ASP A 269 21.16 -37.72 0.56
C ASP A 269 20.87 -36.57 -0.44
N GLU A 270 21.65 -36.53 -1.50
CA GLU A 270 21.53 -35.51 -2.55
C GLU A 270 20.16 -35.52 -3.27
N ARG A 271 19.49 -36.67 -3.33
CA ARG A 271 18.16 -36.80 -3.95
C ARG A 271 17.10 -36.02 -3.20
N LEU A 272 17.33 -35.77 -1.91
CA LEU A 272 16.43 -35.08 -1.01
C LEU A 272 16.71 -33.55 -0.93
N VAL A 273 17.68 -33.02 -1.68
CA VAL A 273 18.02 -31.58 -1.65
C VAL A 273 16.81 -30.67 -1.86
N PRO A 274 15.94 -30.86 -2.88
CA PRO A 274 14.76 -30.01 -3.05
C PRO A 274 13.76 -30.11 -1.88
N ALA A 275 13.53 -31.32 -1.39
CA ALA A 275 12.61 -31.56 -0.27
C ALA A 275 13.14 -30.93 1.03
N ARG A 276 14.46 -31.04 1.29
CA ARG A 276 15.12 -30.38 2.44
C ARG A 276 15.05 -28.86 2.35
N ALA A 277 15.34 -28.29 1.19
CA ALA A 277 15.23 -26.85 0.97
C ALA A 277 13.81 -26.35 1.24
N ARG A 278 12.81 -27.11 0.78
CA ARG A 278 11.42 -26.83 1.06
C ARG A 278 11.08 -26.94 2.54
N ALA A 279 11.50 -28.00 3.21
CA ALA A 279 11.29 -28.21 4.65
C ALA A 279 11.93 -27.10 5.49
N ALA A 280 13.17 -26.70 5.15
CA ALA A 280 13.86 -25.58 5.80
C ALA A 280 13.11 -24.25 5.62
N ARG A 281 12.61 -23.98 4.40
CA ARG A 281 11.82 -22.78 4.14
C ARG A 281 10.53 -22.75 4.96
N GLU A 282 9.85 -23.87 5.14
CA GLU A 282 8.66 -23.95 5.99
C GLU A 282 8.96 -23.66 7.47
N VAL A 283 10.14 -24.02 7.95
CA VAL A 283 10.59 -23.67 9.32
C VAL A 283 10.80 -22.16 9.45
N ILE A 284 11.53 -21.56 8.51
CA ILE A 284 11.78 -20.12 8.48
C ILE A 284 10.45 -19.35 8.43
N GLN A 285 9.54 -19.79 7.55
CA GLN A 285 8.21 -19.20 7.42
C GLN A 285 7.43 -19.27 8.74
N ALA A 286 7.42 -20.42 9.43
CA ALA A 286 6.74 -20.57 10.71
C ALA A 286 7.29 -19.61 11.77
N GLN A 287 8.62 -19.47 11.86
CA GLN A 287 9.28 -18.55 12.78
C GLN A 287 8.94 -17.08 12.47
N ALA A 288 8.96 -16.71 11.20
CA ALA A 288 8.56 -15.36 10.78
C ALA A 288 7.10 -15.05 11.13
N MET A 289 6.20 -16.02 10.94
CA MET A 289 4.79 -15.90 11.29
C MET A 289 4.58 -15.75 12.80
N GLU A 290 5.34 -16.45 13.66
CA GLU A 290 5.29 -16.27 15.10
C GLU A 290 5.71 -14.85 15.51
N LYS A 291 6.78 -14.32 14.91
CA LYS A 291 7.22 -12.95 15.13
C LYS A 291 6.12 -11.93 14.70
N LEU A 292 5.58 -12.08 13.50
CA LEU A 292 4.55 -11.18 12.97
C LEU A 292 3.26 -11.21 13.80
N ALA A 293 2.91 -12.35 14.41
CA ALA A 293 1.75 -12.47 15.29
C ALA A 293 1.82 -11.54 16.52
N THR A 294 3.02 -11.12 16.94
CA THR A 294 3.20 -10.15 18.05
C THR A 294 2.59 -8.79 17.74
N LEU A 295 2.44 -8.43 16.47
CA LEU A 295 1.83 -7.18 16.05
C LEU A 295 0.35 -7.08 16.42
N ARG A 296 -0.35 -8.21 16.56
CA ARG A 296 -1.80 -8.29 16.87
C ARG A 296 -2.66 -7.50 15.88
N VAL A 297 -2.26 -7.49 14.61
CA VAL A 297 -2.99 -6.84 13.51
C VAL A 297 -3.78 -7.90 12.75
N PRO A 298 -5.02 -7.62 12.30
CA PRO A 298 -5.75 -8.52 11.40
C PRO A 298 -4.90 -8.84 10.17
N THR A 299 -4.70 -10.13 9.89
CA THR A 299 -3.73 -10.58 8.88
C THR A 299 -4.40 -11.32 7.75
N ALA A 300 -4.09 -10.94 6.51
CA ALA A 300 -4.42 -11.67 5.29
C ALA A 300 -3.18 -12.44 4.78
N TYR A 301 -3.42 -13.60 4.19
CA TYR A 301 -2.37 -14.49 3.72
C TYR A 301 -2.53 -14.75 2.23
N LEU A 302 -1.54 -14.35 1.45
CA LEU A 302 -1.52 -14.54 0.02
C LEU A 302 -0.53 -15.64 -0.36
N PRO A 303 -0.94 -16.66 -1.12
CA PRO A 303 -0.07 -17.78 -1.45
C PRO A 303 1.01 -17.39 -2.46
N PHE A 304 2.14 -18.08 -2.40
CA PHE A 304 3.12 -18.08 -3.49
C PHE A 304 2.53 -18.80 -4.70
N LEU A 305 2.45 -18.10 -5.82
CA LEU A 305 1.91 -18.65 -7.07
C LEU A 305 3.03 -19.29 -7.90
N VAL A 306 3.02 -20.62 -7.97
CA VAL A 306 4.08 -21.39 -8.69
C VAL A 306 3.86 -21.37 -10.20
N THR A 307 2.60 -21.31 -10.64
CA THR A 307 2.20 -21.50 -12.04
C THR A 307 1.79 -20.21 -12.76
N LEU A 308 1.68 -19.10 -12.03
CA LEU A 308 1.28 -17.80 -12.57
C LEU A 308 2.37 -16.77 -12.28
N GLU A 309 2.69 -15.97 -13.29
CA GLU A 309 3.55 -14.81 -13.06
C GLU A 309 2.79 -13.71 -12.30
N PRO A 310 3.45 -12.96 -11.40
CA PRO A 310 2.79 -11.86 -10.67
C PRO A 310 2.22 -10.76 -11.58
N SER A 311 2.72 -10.66 -12.82
CA SER A 311 2.22 -9.75 -13.86
C SER A 311 1.01 -10.28 -14.62
N ASP A 312 0.61 -11.54 -14.38
CA ASP A 312 -0.57 -12.13 -15.03
C ASP A 312 -1.87 -11.63 -14.37
N PRO A 313 -2.84 -11.10 -15.15
CA PRO A 313 -4.14 -10.70 -14.61
C PRO A 313 -4.87 -11.82 -13.86
N ALA A 314 -4.69 -13.09 -14.26
CA ALA A 314 -5.28 -14.23 -13.56
C ALA A 314 -4.68 -14.40 -12.14
N ALA A 315 -3.38 -14.11 -11.97
CA ALA A 315 -2.75 -14.12 -10.65
C ALA A 315 -3.38 -13.07 -9.73
N ILE A 316 -3.57 -11.85 -10.23
CA ILE A 316 -4.19 -10.76 -9.46
C ILE A 316 -5.63 -11.10 -9.07
N LEU A 317 -6.43 -11.65 -10.01
CA LEU A 317 -7.80 -12.09 -9.71
C LEU A 317 -7.84 -13.21 -8.66
N TYR A 318 -6.87 -14.10 -8.67
CA TYR A 318 -6.75 -15.14 -7.65
C TYR A 318 -6.39 -14.56 -6.28
N LEU A 319 -5.38 -13.69 -6.21
CA LEU A 319 -4.94 -13.05 -4.96
C LEU A 319 -6.01 -12.14 -4.36
N ALA A 320 -6.79 -11.46 -5.20
CA ALA A 320 -7.89 -10.59 -4.76
C ALA A 320 -8.95 -11.32 -3.92
N LYS A 321 -9.12 -12.64 -4.10
CA LYS A 321 -10.06 -13.45 -3.30
C LYS A 321 -9.62 -13.61 -1.84
N GLY A 322 -8.34 -13.36 -1.56
CA GLY A 322 -7.77 -13.42 -0.21
C GLY A 322 -7.76 -12.06 0.53
N LEU A 323 -8.28 -11.00 -0.10
CA LEU A 323 -8.27 -9.63 0.40
C LEU A 323 -9.68 -9.06 0.48
#